data_87a85d034615a81089aefddd15453018
#
_entry.id   87a85d034615a81089aefddd15453018
#
_cell.length_a   1.000
_cell.length_b   1.000
_cell.length_c   1.000
_cell.angle_alpha   90.00
_cell.angle_beta   90.00
_cell.angle_gamma   90.00
#
_symmetry.space_group_name_H-M   'P 1'
#
loop_
_entity.id
_entity.type
_entity.pdbx_description
1 polymer ?
#
loop_
_entity_poly.entity_id
_entity_poly.type
_entity_poly.pdbx_seq_one_letter_code
_entity_poly.pdbx_strand_id
1 'polypeptide(L)'
;EKKNRHKLMAKIASGNYDAVIVGHSQFGMIPVSQEYEKRFLQEQLKELDLKLNSCNKYTQGFSVKQLQQKKKKLESKIKALMKEKRRDDIVNFEEMGIDKLVVDEAHEFKNLQIPTSLTGVSGISNSASQKAYDLYMKTKYLDEKTGRKGLLFLTGTPVSNSMCELFVMQKYLNNEDLVRTGLLDFDAWASTFGEIKNVLELSVDGTSYKMKTKFNRFNNMPELKKQFLNFADIKMPESLDLPVPDLKSEVVKVKPSELQKEIIEDLSSRADKVKSGIDPRIDNMLKITNDGRKLALDQRVFDPMLPDEDNSKVNACVDKIVEIYNQTMDSKSTQIVFSDLSVPNKDEFNVHHDLKEKLIKKGLKSQEIAFIHDANTPAEKEKLFAKVRSGDVRVIIGTTQKMGTGTNMQDRAIALHHLDCPWRPADREQRLGRMVRQGNENKEVF
;
A
#
# COMPACT_ATOMS: atom_id res chain seq x y z
N GLU A 1 -22.79 -8.09 -2.01
CA GLU A 1 -23.70 -7.15 -2.70
C GLU A 1 -24.34 -6.20 -1.69
N LYS A 2 -24.56 -4.93 -2.07
CA LYS A 2 -25.14 -3.89 -1.18
C LYS A 2 -26.48 -4.31 -0.57
N LYS A 3 -27.32 -5.02 -1.31
CA LYS A 3 -28.64 -5.52 -0.83
C LYS A 3 -28.56 -6.52 0.32
N ASN A 4 -27.46 -7.28 0.41
CA ASN A 4 -27.32 -8.34 1.43
C ASN A 4 -26.61 -7.85 2.69
N ARG A 5 -26.14 -6.58 2.73
CA ARG A 5 -25.38 -6.05 3.86
C ARG A 5 -26.16 -6.06 5.16
N HIS A 6 -27.37 -5.49 5.16
CA HIS A 6 -28.21 -5.45 6.36
C HIS A 6 -28.52 -6.85 6.89
N LYS A 7 -28.82 -7.78 5.97
CA LYS A 7 -29.06 -9.20 6.33
C LYS A 7 -27.80 -9.85 6.95
N LEU A 8 -26.62 -9.54 6.40
CA LEU A 8 -25.36 -10.05 6.95
C LEU A 8 -25.09 -9.48 8.34
N MET A 9 -25.26 -8.17 8.54
CA MET A 9 -25.05 -7.51 9.83
C MET A 9 -26.03 -8.04 10.89
N ALA A 10 -27.31 -8.15 10.55
CA ALA A 10 -28.31 -8.73 11.43
C ALA A 10 -27.98 -10.21 11.77
N LYS A 11 -27.51 -10.98 10.79
CA LYS A 11 -27.08 -12.36 11.00
C LYS A 11 -25.87 -12.48 11.92
N ILE A 12 -24.89 -11.55 11.82
CA ILE A 12 -23.74 -11.52 12.72
C ILE A 12 -24.19 -11.16 14.14
N ALA A 13 -25.03 -10.14 14.28
CA ALA A 13 -25.51 -9.67 15.59
C ALA A 13 -26.41 -10.69 16.33
N SER A 14 -27.19 -11.50 15.60
CA SER A 14 -28.09 -12.51 16.18
C SER A 14 -27.51 -13.91 16.18
N GLY A 15 -26.38 -14.15 15.52
CA GLY A 15 -25.77 -15.47 15.40
C GLY A 15 -24.77 -15.75 16.54
N ASN A 16 -24.57 -17.05 16.81
CA ASN A 16 -23.56 -17.51 17.76
C ASN A 16 -22.30 -17.95 16.94
N TYR A 17 -21.47 -16.99 16.54
CA TYR A 17 -20.25 -17.24 15.78
C TYR A 17 -19.02 -17.07 16.66
N ASP A 18 -18.10 -18.03 16.63
CA ASP A 18 -16.79 -17.91 17.28
C ASP A 18 -15.90 -16.88 16.58
N ALA A 19 -16.01 -16.78 15.26
CA ALA A 19 -15.29 -15.79 14.45
C ALA A 19 -16.03 -15.44 13.16
N VAL A 20 -15.87 -14.19 12.71
CA VAL A 20 -16.42 -13.71 11.44
C VAL A 20 -15.28 -13.06 10.64
N ILE A 21 -15.03 -13.54 9.42
CA ILE A 21 -14.02 -12.99 8.52
C ILE A 21 -14.72 -12.07 7.51
N VAL A 22 -14.26 -10.81 7.46
CA VAL A 22 -14.78 -9.79 6.53
C VAL A 22 -13.65 -9.06 5.84
N GLY A 23 -13.85 -8.66 4.59
CA GLY A 23 -12.88 -7.80 3.90
C GLY A 23 -12.91 -6.37 4.45
N HIS A 24 -11.79 -5.65 4.35
CA HIS A 24 -11.65 -4.26 4.83
C HIS A 24 -12.75 -3.32 4.29
N SER A 25 -13.12 -3.48 3.02
CA SER A 25 -14.18 -2.65 2.40
C SER A 25 -15.55 -2.91 3.01
N GLN A 26 -15.87 -4.17 3.33
CA GLN A 26 -17.13 -4.53 3.98
C GLN A 26 -17.14 -4.07 5.43
N PHE A 27 -16.00 -4.21 6.13
CA PHE A 27 -15.85 -3.72 7.50
C PHE A 27 -16.06 -2.21 7.61
N GLY A 28 -15.50 -1.42 6.66
CA GLY A 28 -15.71 0.02 6.59
C GLY A 28 -17.15 0.45 6.28
N MET A 29 -18.03 -0.49 5.87
CA MET A 29 -19.45 -0.22 5.66
C MET A 29 -20.32 -0.46 6.90
N ILE A 30 -19.80 -1.04 7.96
CA ILE A 30 -20.50 -1.22 9.23
C ILE A 30 -20.52 0.12 9.95
N PRO A 31 -21.68 0.75 10.18
CA PRO A 31 -21.71 2.04 10.86
C PRO A 31 -21.48 1.86 12.36
N VAL A 32 -21.03 2.91 13.01
CA VAL A 32 -21.16 3.09 14.45
C VAL A 32 -22.44 3.87 14.74
N SER A 33 -22.93 3.83 15.99
CA SER A 33 -24.10 4.62 16.38
C SER A 33 -23.83 6.14 16.25
N GLN A 34 -24.86 6.89 15.93
CA GLN A 34 -24.75 8.35 15.84
C GLN A 34 -24.33 8.96 17.19
N GLU A 35 -24.75 8.38 18.29
CA GLU A 35 -24.40 8.82 19.64
C GLU A 35 -22.92 8.65 19.91
N TYR A 36 -22.37 7.47 19.54
CA TYR A 36 -20.95 7.20 19.68
C TYR A 36 -20.11 8.09 18.75
N GLU A 37 -20.49 8.22 17.48
CA GLU A 37 -19.78 9.08 16.53
C GLU A 37 -19.77 10.53 17.00
N LYS A 38 -20.88 11.04 17.53
CA LYS A 38 -20.98 12.41 18.09
C LYS A 38 -20.04 12.58 19.28
N ARG A 39 -20.04 11.64 20.25
CA ARG A 39 -19.13 11.65 21.42
C ARG A 39 -17.67 11.68 20.99
N PHE A 40 -17.32 10.81 20.08
CA PHE A 40 -15.96 10.71 19.53
C PHE A 40 -15.52 12.01 18.83
N LEU A 41 -16.38 12.62 18.03
CA LEU A 41 -16.09 13.92 17.39
C LEU A 41 -15.93 15.05 18.41
N GLN A 42 -16.72 15.04 19.49
CA GLN A 42 -16.59 16.02 20.56
C GLN A 42 -15.26 15.88 21.33
N GLU A 43 -14.79 14.66 21.56
CA GLU A 43 -13.48 14.42 22.16
C GLU A 43 -12.35 14.93 21.26
N GLN A 44 -12.42 14.65 19.96
CA GLN A 44 -11.44 15.18 18.99
C GLN A 44 -11.45 16.72 18.94
N LEU A 45 -12.65 17.33 19.06
CA LEU A 45 -12.77 18.79 19.12
C LEU A 45 -12.07 19.37 20.35
N LYS A 46 -12.23 18.74 21.52
CA LYS A 46 -11.54 19.13 22.75
C LYS A 46 -10.01 19.00 22.63
N GLU A 47 -9.52 17.89 22.05
CA GLU A 47 -8.07 17.70 21.82
C GLU A 47 -7.54 18.82 20.91
N LEU A 48 -8.28 19.17 19.85
CA LEU A 48 -7.89 20.22 18.91
C LEU A 48 -7.94 21.62 19.55
N ASP A 49 -8.89 21.89 20.44
CA ASP A 49 -8.98 23.14 21.20
C ASP A 49 -7.80 23.29 22.17
N LEU A 50 -7.44 22.22 22.88
CA LEU A 50 -6.25 22.22 23.74
C LEU A 50 -4.99 22.53 22.93
N LYS A 51 -4.86 21.94 21.72
CA LYS A 51 -3.73 22.20 20.84
C LYS A 51 -3.71 23.64 20.31
N LEU A 52 -4.85 24.19 19.94
CA LEU A 52 -4.95 25.60 19.52
C LEU A 52 -4.57 26.58 20.64
N ASN A 53 -4.96 26.25 21.87
CA ASN A 53 -4.61 27.07 23.04
C ASN A 53 -3.14 26.98 23.44
N SER A 54 -2.48 25.85 23.17
CA SER A 54 -1.05 25.67 23.43
C SER A 54 -0.15 26.23 22.31
N CYS A 55 -0.70 26.53 21.14
CA CYS A 55 0.04 27.18 20.06
C CYS A 55 0.37 28.63 20.49
N ASN A 56 1.62 28.90 20.81
CA ASN A 56 2.10 30.24 21.13
C ASN A 56 1.91 31.19 19.93
N LYS A 57 1.75 32.49 20.21
CA LYS A 57 1.62 33.57 19.20
C LYS A 57 2.77 33.62 18.14
N TYR A 58 3.86 32.92 18.39
CA TYR A 58 5.03 32.80 17.51
C TYR A 58 4.97 31.58 16.54
N THR A 59 4.02 30.68 16.68
CA THR A 59 3.82 29.60 15.73
C THR A 59 3.29 30.19 14.42
N GLN A 60 3.92 29.87 13.30
CA GLN A 60 3.58 30.46 11.98
C GLN A 60 2.06 30.47 11.74
N GLY A 61 1.50 31.64 11.46
CA GLY A 61 0.05 31.88 11.34
C GLY A 61 -0.68 30.98 10.33
N PHE A 62 0.05 30.32 9.44
CA PHE A 62 -0.46 29.33 8.50
C PHE A 62 -0.90 28.03 9.20
N SER A 63 -0.11 27.50 10.14
CA SER A 63 -0.44 26.29 10.90
C SER A 63 -1.66 26.47 11.78
N VAL A 64 -1.80 27.62 12.42
CA VAL A 64 -2.97 27.95 13.23
C VAL A 64 -4.23 28.03 12.35
N LYS A 65 -4.14 28.64 11.15
CA LYS A 65 -5.26 28.67 10.20
C LYS A 65 -5.73 27.29 9.78
N GLN A 66 -4.79 26.35 9.55
CA GLN A 66 -5.15 24.96 9.20
C GLN A 66 -5.84 24.25 10.36
N LEU A 67 -5.36 24.40 11.59
CA LEU A 67 -6.01 23.83 12.77
C LEU A 67 -7.42 24.42 12.98
N GLN A 68 -7.60 25.73 12.78
CA GLN A 68 -8.91 26.37 12.82
C GLN A 68 -9.86 25.87 11.73
N GLN A 69 -9.36 25.63 10.51
CA GLN A 69 -10.15 25.02 9.45
C GLN A 69 -10.59 23.59 9.80
N LYS A 70 -9.70 22.79 10.40
CA LYS A 70 -10.05 21.45 10.89
C LYS A 70 -11.12 21.50 11.97
N LYS A 71 -11.01 22.45 12.92
CA LYS A 71 -12.03 22.70 13.95
C LYS A 71 -13.39 23.00 13.32
N LYS A 72 -13.47 23.93 12.40
CA LYS A 72 -14.72 24.29 11.69
C LYS A 72 -15.33 23.08 10.96
N LYS A 73 -14.50 22.21 10.34
CA LYS A 73 -14.98 20.97 9.69
C LYS A 73 -15.57 19.98 10.69
N LEU A 74 -14.94 19.78 11.86
CA LEU A 74 -15.48 18.93 12.93
C LEU A 74 -16.80 19.48 13.48
N GLU A 75 -16.87 20.76 13.77
CA GLU A 75 -18.09 21.42 14.23
C GLU A 75 -19.24 21.29 13.22
N SER A 76 -18.92 21.46 11.92
CA SER A 76 -19.91 21.28 10.84
C SER A 76 -20.39 19.83 10.77
N LYS A 77 -19.48 18.85 10.94
CA LYS A 77 -19.85 17.43 10.95
C LYS A 77 -20.74 17.09 12.15
N ILE A 78 -20.44 17.60 13.34
CA ILE A 78 -21.29 17.43 14.53
C ILE A 78 -22.67 18.03 14.29
N LYS A 79 -22.75 19.24 13.73
CA LYS A 79 -24.04 19.89 13.40
C LYS A 79 -24.84 19.09 12.36
N ALA A 80 -24.18 18.49 11.37
CA ALA A 80 -24.84 17.65 10.38
C ALA A 80 -25.44 16.40 11.01
N LEU A 81 -24.66 15.69 11.85
CA LEU A 81 -25.13 14.52 12.59
C LEU A 81 -26.35 14.83 13.50
N MET A 82 -26.40 16.03 14.09
CA MET A 82 -27.54 16.43 14.91
C MET A 82 -28.84 16.71 14.10
N LYS A 83 -28.72 16.96 12.79
CA LYS A 83 -29.85 17.19 11.88
C LYS A 83 -30.36 15.93 11.19
N GLU A 84 -29.53 14.89 11.11
CA GLU A 84 -29.93 13.61 10.52
C GLU A 84 -30.95 12.90 11.44
N LYS A 85 -32.07 12.46 10.84
CA LYS A 85 -33.02 11.58 11.54
C LYS A 85 -32.31 10.26 11.86
N ARG A 86 -32.54 9.71 13.08
CA ARG A 86 -32.06 8.39 13.48
C ARG A 86 -32.42 7.36 12.39
N ARG A 87 -31.42 6.59 11.98
CA ARG A 87 -31.61 5.43 11.10
C ARG A 87 -31.74 4.20 11.99
N ASP A 88 -32.90 4.00 12.57
CA ASP A 88 -33.18 2.95 13.57
C ASP A 88 -33.16 1.53 12.96
N ASP A 89 -33.09 1.40 11.64
CA ASP A 89 -33.20 0.09 10.94
C ASP A 89 -31.86 -0.57 10.63
N ILE A 90 -30.71 -0.04 11.11
CA ILE A 90 -29.41 -0.55 10.76
C ILE A 90 -28.67 -0.99 12.02
N VAL A 91 -28.28 -2.26 12.08
CA VAL A 91 -27.41 -2.79 13.14
C VAL A 91 -26.08 -2.06 13.14
N ASN A 92 -25.70 -1.45 14.26
CA ASN A 92 -24.47 -0.73 14.45
C ASN A 92 -23.34 -1.67 14.93
N PHE A 93 -22.09 -1.20 14.83
CA PHE A 93 -20.93 -1.98 15.27
C PHE A 93 -21.02 -2.40 16.74
N GLU A 94 -21.53 -1.52 17.60
CA GLU A 94 -21.71 -1.74 19.03
C GLU A 94 -22.70 -2.88 19.32
N GLU A 95 -23.72 -3.04 18.48
CA GLU A 95 -24.77 -4.04 18.62
C GLU A 95 -24.36 -5.43 18.10
N MET A 96 -23.24 -5.50 17.38
CA MET A 96 -22.75 -6.78 16.83
C MET A 96 -22.11 -7.70 17.87
N GLY A 97 -21.93 -7.25 19.10
CA GLY A 97 -21.37 -8.06 20.18
C GLY A 97 -19.88 -8.37 20.06
N ILE A 98 -19.17 -7.72 19.15
CA ILE A 98 -17.74 -7.94 18.91
C ILE A 98 -16.94 -7.55 20.15
N ASP A 99 -16.06 -8.43 20.60
CA ASP A 99 -15.15 -8.23 21.72
C ASP A 99 -13.67 -8.28 21.32
N LYS A 100 -13.37 -8.84 20.14
CA LYS A 100 -12.02 -8.90 19.59
C LYS A 100 -12.00 -8.57 18.10
N LEU A 101 -11.06 -7.72 17.70
CA LEU A 101 -10.83 -7.36 16.32
C LEU A 101 -9.38 -7.70 15.94
N VAL A 102 -9.24 -8.60 14.96
CA VAL A 102 -7.97 -8.93 14.35
C VAL A 102 -7.92 -8.22 12.98
N VAL A 103 -6.94 -7.37 12.78
CA VAL A 103 -6.76 -6.61 11.54
C VAL A 103 -5.53 -7.14 10.82
N ASP A 104 -5.75 -7.89 9.75
CA ASP A 104 -4.69 -8.32 8.85
C ASP A 104 -4.31 -7.18 7.89
N GLU A 105 -3.04 -7.13 7.45
CA GLU A 105 -2.49 -6.04 6.64
C GLU A 105 -2.79 -4.64 7.24
N ALA A 106 -2.57 -4.50 8.56
CA ALA A 106 -2.93 -3.30 9.32
C ALA A 106 -2.24 -2.02 8.82
N HIS A 107 -1.14 -2.13 8.06
CA HIS A 107 -0.49 -1.00 7.41
C HIS A 107 -1.40 -0.27 6.39
N GLU A 108 -2.47 -0.90 5.93
CA GLU A 108 -3.47 -0.26 5.09
C GLU A 108 -4.24 0.88 5.79
N PHE A 109 -4.17 0.96 7.13
CA PHE A 109 -4.83 1.97 7.96
C PHE A 109 -3.87 3.05 8.51
N LYS A 110 -2.64 3.08 8.04
CA LYS A 110 -1.59 4.00 8.48
C LYS A 110 -1.84 5.49 8.23
N ASN A 111 -2.73 5.84 7.28
CA ASN A 111 -3.05 7.20 6.90
C ASN A 111 -4.16 7.81 7.80
N LEU A 112 -4.04 7.62 9.11
CA LEU A 112 -4.88 8.31 10.08
C LEU A 112 -4.51 9.80 10.10
N GLN A 113 -5.51 10.67 10.15
CA GLN A 113 -5.28 12.11 10.23
C GLN A 113 -4.57 12.47 11.55
N ILE A 114 -3.43 13.11 11.44
CA ILE A 114 -2.63 13.58 12.57
C ILE A 114 -2.76 15.11 12.64
N PRO A 115 -3.28 15.68 13.74
CA PRO A 115 -3.19 17.12 13.98
C PRO A 115 -1.71 17.50 14.24
N THR A 116 -1.13 18.36 13.41
CA THR A 116 0.25 18.81 13.55
C THR A 116 0.41 20.27 13.12
N SER A 117 1.32 20.96 13.77
CA SER A 117 1.78 22.29 13.38
C SER A 117 2.93 22.24 12.36
N LEU A 118 3.54 21.07 12.16
CA LEU A 118 4.66 20.84 11.24
C LEU A 118 4.13 20.79 9.80
N THR A 119 4.11 21.93 9.14
CA THR A 119 3.65 22.09 7.76
C THR A 119 4.83 22.21 6.80
N GLY A 120 4.70 21.67 5.59
CA GLY A 120 5.77 21.72 4.59
C GLY A 120 6.95 20.80 4.88
N VAL A 121 6.86 19.93 5.88
CA VAL A 121 7.87 18.96 6.22
C VAL A 121 7.62 17.67 5.46
N SER A 122 8.53 17.29 4.57
CA SER A 122 8.47 16.04 3.83
C SER A 122 8.62 14.85 4.79
N GLY A 123 7.81 13.80 4.58
CA GLY A 123 7.76 12.64 5.49
C GLY A 123 6.68 12.76 6.57
N ILE A 124 5.98 13.89 6.68
CA ILE A 124 4.78 14.05 7.50
C ILE A 124 3.56 14.01 6.57
N SER A 125 2.77 12.94 6.66
CA SER A 125 1.57 12.80 5.84
C SER A 125 0.45 13.67 6.39
N ASN A 126 -0.09 14.54 5.54
CA ASN A 126 -1.30 15.30 5.81
C ASN A 126 -2.56 14.65 5.20
N SER A 127 -2.41 13.49 4.57
CA SER A 127 -3.53 12.76 3.99
C SER A 127 -4.40 12.15 5.09
N ALA A 128 -5.72 12.31 4.93
CA ALA A 128 -6.71 11.70 5.82
C ALA A 128 -7.44 10.60 5.06
N SER A 129 -7.33 9.38 5.53
CA SER A 129 -8.09 8.24 5.00
C SER A 129 -9.36 8.04 5.82
N GLN A 130 -10.52 8.10 5.16
CA GLN A 130 -11.80 7.77 5.80
C GLN A 130 -11.80 6.35 6.36
N LYS A 131 -11.15 5.40 5.67
CA LYS A 131 -10.98 4.01 6.11
C LYS A 131 -10.21 3.93 7.45
N ALA A 132 -9.10 4.68 7.57
CA ALA A 132 -8.31 4.72 8.80
C ALA A 132 -9.06 5.41 9.94
N TYR A 133 -9.80 6.47 9.65
CA TYR A 133 -10.64 7.17 10.61
C TYR A 133 -11.76 6.28 11.16
N ASP A 134 -12.45 5.55 10.28
CA ASP A 134 -13.51 4.61 10.66
C ASP A 134 -12.96 3.47 11.56
N LEU A 135 -11.83 2.88 11.18
CA LEU A 135 -11.17 1.88 12.02
C LEU A 135 -10.80 2.48 13.38
N TYR A 136 -10.21 3.68 13.42
CA TYR A 136 -9.78 4.30 14.67
C TYR A 136 -10.96 4.54 15.63
N MET A 137 -12.10 4.95 15.12
CA MET A 137 -13.31 5.12 15.91
C MET A 137 -13.80 3.79 16.52
N LYS A 138 -13.80 2.71 15.71
CA LYS A 138 -14.19 1.36 16.16
C LYS A 138 -13.19 0.75 17.15
N THR A 139 -11.89 0.99 16.95
CA THR A 139 -10.87 0.53 17.90
C THR A 139 -10.98 1.21 19.26
N LYS A 140 -11.30 2.52 19.28
CA LYS A 140 -11.55 3.24 20.54
C LYS A 140 -12.75 2.68 21.29
N TYR A 141 -13.83 2.35 20.58
CA TYR A 141 -14.98 1.68 21.19
C TYR A 141 -14.59 0.33 21.81
N LEU A 142 -13.82 -0.48 21.10
CA LEU A 142 -13.37 -1.78 21.62
C LEU A 142 -12.44 -1.64 22.82
N ASP A 143 -11.54 -0.67 22.80
CA ASP A 143 -10.64 -0.37 23.93
C ASP A 143 -11.44 -0.04 25.20
N GLU A 144 -12.47 0.80 25.07
CA GLU A 144 -13.35 1.16 26.18
C GLU A 144 -14.12 -0.09 26.70
N LYS A 145 -14.64 -0.90 25.77
CA LYS A 145 -15.45 -2.09 26.10
C LYS A 145 -14.63 -3.21 26.75
N THR A 146 -13.41 -3.45 26.25
CA THR A 146 -12.61 -4.65 26.58
C THR A 146 -11.45 -4.38 27.55
N GLY A 147 -11.28 -3.15 28.00
CA GLY A 147 -10.12 -2.77 28.78
C GLY A 147 -8.81 -3.01 28.01
N ARG A 148 -8.82 -2.74 26.70
CA ARG A 148 -7.68 -2.83 25.75
C ARG A 148 -7.15 -4.22 25.44
N LYS A 149 -7.98 -5.22 25.58
CA LYS A 149 -7.64 -6.61 25.24
C LYS A 149 -8.26 -7.07 23.93
N GLY A 150 -8.99 -6.17 23.24
CA GLY A 150 -9.78 -6.48 22.05
C GLY A 150 -9.10 -6.28 20.71
N LEU A 151 -7.85 -5.81 20.64
CA LEU A 151 -7.19 -5.45 19.38
C LEU A 151 -5.96 -6.30 19.12
N LEU A 152 -5.83 -6.78 17.87
CA LEU A 152 -4.63 -7.41 17.34
C LEU A 152 -4.40 -6.94 15.90
N PHE A 153 -3.26 -6.32 15.64
CA PHE A 153 -2.85 -5.91 14.30
C PHE A 153 -1.75 -6.82 13.77
N LEU A 154 -1.90 -7.28 12.54
CA LEU A 154 -0.94 -8.11 11.83
C LEU A 154 -0.44 -7.34 10.61
N THR A 155 0.88 -7.23 10.46
CA THR A 155 1.50 -6.60 9.29
C THR A 155 2.97 -6.98 9.15
N GLY A 156 3.42 -7.20 7.92
CA GLY A 156 4.84 -7.33 7.60
C GLY A 156 5.57 -6.00 7.47
N THR A 157 4.85 -4.86 7.37
CA THR A 157 5.43 -3.54 7.08
C THR A 157 4.77 -2.45 7.93
N PRO A 158 5.02 -2.40 9.25
CA PRO A 158 4.40 -1.41 10.12
C PRO A 158 4.75 0.03 9.75
N VAL A 159 5.92 0.24 9.16
CA VAL A 159 6.40 1.53 8.65
C VAL A 159 6.90 1.32 7.21
N SER A 160 6.29 1.98 6.23
CA SER A 160 6.62 1.78 4.82
C SER A 160 7.01 3.07 4.06
N ASN A 161 6.45 4.21 4.40
CA ASN A 161 6.69 5.48 3.67
C ASN A 161 7.12 6.62 4.58
N SER A 162 6.67 6.64 5.82
CA SER A 162 6.85 7.78 6.72
C SER A 162 7.02 7.31 8.15
N MET A 163 7.93 7.95 8.86
CA MET A 163 8.13 7.73 10.29
C MET A 163 6.87 8.02 11.12
N CYS A 164 5.97 8.86 10.60
CA CYS A 164 4.66 9.14 11.22
C CYS A 164 3.77 7.90 11.34
N GLU A 165 3.99 6.90 10.48
CA GLU A 165 3.20 5.65 10.51
C GLU A 165 3.39 4.91 11.83
N LEU A 166 4.57 4.99 12.44
CA LEU A 166 4.84 4.41 13.74
C LEU A 166 4.01 5.08 14.84
N PHE A 167 3.92 6.40 14.84
CA PHE A 167 3.04 7.14 15.76
C PHE A 167 1.57 6.72 15.59
N VAL A 168 1.13 6.53 14.34
CA VAL A 168 -0.23 6.06 14.07
C VAL A 168 -0.48 4.67 14.67
N MET A 169 0.47 3.75 14.54
CA MET A 169 0.35 2.41 15.16
C MET A 169 0.31 2.50 16.68
N GLN A 170 1.15 3.34 17.29
CA GLN A 170 1.09 3.62 18.73
C GLN A 170 -0.26 4.21 19.14
N LYS A 171 -0.81 5.12 18.33
CA LYS A 171 -2.11 5.73 18.61
C LYS A 171 -3.27 4.72 18.59
N TYR A 172 -3.20 3.70 17.74
CA TYR A 172 -4.17 2.60 17.74
C TYR A 172 -4.00 1.66 18.95
N LEU A 173 -2.77 1.24 19.23
CA LEU A 173 -2.50 0.10 20.10
C LEU A 173 -1.97 0.45 21.49
N ASN A 174 -1.39 1.64 21.66
CA ASN A 174 -0.71 2.06 22.88
C ASN A 174 -0.99 3.53 23.24
N ASN A 175 -2.22 3.95 23.07
CA ASN A 175 -2.63 5.33 23.29
C ASN A 175 -2.41 5.81 24.74
N GLU A 176 -2.51 4.93 25.75
CA GLU A 176 -2.26 5.29 27.16
C GLU A 176 -0.81 5.65 27.44
N ASP A 177 0.11 4.87 26.91
CA ASP A 177 1.52 5.21 27.07
C ASP A 177 1.82 6.57 26.47
N LEU A 178 1.20 6.90 25.31
CA LEU A 178 1.30 8.23 24.73
C LEU A 178 0.73 9.30 25.66
N VAL A 179 -0.40 9.05 26.31
CA VAL A 179 -0.99 9.97 27.31
C VAL A 179 -0.09 10.07 28.53
N ARG A 180 0.33 8.95 29.10
CA ARG A 180 1.15 8.87 30.32
C ARG A 180 2.50 9.56 30.14
N THR A 181 3.10 9.46 28.97
CA THR A 181 4.40 10.06 28.65
C THR A 181 4.29 11.50 28.10
N GLY A 182 3.09 12.05 27.95
CA GLY A 182 2.87 13.38 27.36
C GLY A 182 3.11 13.45 25.85
N LEU A 183 3.15 12.30 25.17
CA LEU A 183 3.48 12.18 23.74
C LEU A 183 2.25 11.93 22.85
N LEU A 184 1.05 12.13 23.37
CA LEU A 184 -0.19 12.00 22.60
C LEU A 184 -0.29 13.05 21.47
N ASP A 185 0.29 14.24 21.70
CA ASP A 185 0.46 15.22 20.64
C ASP A 185 1.60 14.82 19.70
N PHE A 186 1.30 14.77 18.39
CA PHE A 186 2.30 14.36 17.41
C PHE A 186 3.52 15.27 17.38
N ASP A 187 3.36 16.57 17.58
CA ASP A 187 4.49 17.50 17.53
C ASP A 187 5.45 17.26 18.73
N ALA A 188 4.91 16.91 19.91
CA ALA A 188 5.72 16.48 21.06
C ALA A 188 6.42 15.13 20.77
N TRP A 189 5.71 14.17 20.21
CA TRP A 189 6.29 12.88 19.80
C TRP A 189 7.39 13.07 18.76
N ALA A 190 7.13 13.88 17.72
CA ALA A 190 8.07 14.16 16.64
C ALA A 190 9.34 14.88 17.15
N SER A 191 9.22 15.78 18.11
CA SER A 191 10.39 16.44 18.72
C SER A 191 11.21 15.51 19.60
N THR A 192 10.60 14.49 20.19
CA THR A 192 11.28 13.51 21.04
C THR A 192 11.99 12.42 20.24
N PHE A 193 11.35 11.91 19.20
CA PHE A 193 11.80 10.73 18.46
C PHE A 193 12.24 11.01 17.02
N GLY A 194 12.07 12.22 16.54
CA GLY A 194 12.39 12.56 15.17
C GLY A 194 13.31 13.75 15.02
N GLU A 195 14.06 13.76 13.95
CA GLU A 195 14.91 14.85 13.57
C GLU A 195 14.40 15.49 12.27
N ILE A 196 14.14 16.80 12.33
CA ILE A 196 13.75 17.59 11.17
C ILE A 196 15.00 18.32 10.66
N LYS A 197 15.42 17.99 9.43
CA LYS A 197 16.58 18.60 8.80
C LYS A 197 16.25 19.17 7.43
N ASN A 198 16.98 20.21 7.08
CA ASN A 198 17.06 20.68 5.71
C ASN A 198 18.07 19.83 4.96
N VAL A 199 17.59 19.10 3.95
CA VAL A 199 18.37 18.18 3.14
C VAL A 199 18.41 18.69 1.70
N LEU A 200 19.58 18.64 1.10
CA LEU A 200 19.74 18.94 -0.30
C LEU A 200 19.37 17.70 -1.12
N GLU A 201 18.28 17.77 -1.85
CA GLU A 201 17.81 16.68 -2.70
C GLU A 201 17.95 17.00 -4.17
N LEU A 202 18.38 15.99 -4.92
CA LEU A 202 18.32 16.06 -6.38
C LEU A 202 16.86 16.19 -6.81
N SER A 203 16.59 17.15 -7.69
CA SER A 203 15.25 17.30 -8.29
C SER A 203 14.89 16.06 -9.10
N VAL A 204 13.60 15.81 -9.29
CA VAL A 204 13.07 14.60 -9.95
C VAL A 204 13.64 14.42 -11.36
N ASP A 205 13.99 15.50 -12.02
CA ASP A 205 14.63 15.54 -13.35
C ASP A 205 16.15 15.34 -13.35
N GLY A 206 16.77 15.20 -12.17
CA GLY A 206 18.21 14.99 -12.03
C GLY A 206 19.11 16.19 -12.37
N THR A 207 18.56 17.35 -12.69
CA THR A 207 19.33 18.50 -13.21
C THR A 207 19.68 19.54 -12.16
N SER A 208 19.00 19.55 -11.02
CA SER A 208 19.20 20.57 -9.98
C SER A 208 19.02 20.00 -8.57
N TYR A 209 19.56 20.71 -7.59
CA TYR A 209 19.37 20.40 -6.18
C TYR A 209 18.39 21.39 -5.54
N LYS A 210 17.49 20.88 -4.70
CA LYS A 210 16.54 21.69 -3.94
C LYS A 210 16.66 21.39 -2.45
N MET A 211 16.68 22.45 -1.64
CA MET A 211 16.55 22.29 -0.19
C MET A 211 15.15 21.87 0.16
N LYS A 212 14.99 20.77 0.89
CA LYS A 212 13.73 20.30 1.46
C LYS A 212 13.87 20.06 2.94
N THR A 213 12.92 20.57 3.70
CA THR A 213 12.79 20.22 5.10
C THR A 213 12.16 18.83 5.21
N LYS A 214 12.86 17.91 5.86
CA LYS A 214 12.43 16.50 6.03
C LYS A 214 12.41 16.08 7.48
N PHE A 215 11.40 15.27 7.80
CA PHE A 215 11.37 14.40 8.97
C PHE A 215 11.99 13.06 8.54
N ASN A 216 13.28 12.88 8.76
CA ASN A 216 14.07 11.89 8.04
C ASN A 216 14.88 10.94 8.94
N ARG A 217 14.97 11.20 10.22
CA ARG A 217 15.81 10.42 11.12
C ARG A 217 15.12 10.19 12.46
N PHE A 218 15.19 8.97 12.98
CA PHE A 218 14.78 8.69 14.36
C PHE A 218 15.90 9.10 15.32
N ASN A 219 15.49 9.80 16.37
CA ASN A 219 16.29 10.07 17.56
C ASN A 219 15.81 9.19 18.72
N ASN A 220 16.61 9.13 19.79
CA ASN A 220 16.24 8.40 21.00
C ASN A 220 15.72 6.98 20.72
N MET A 221 16.40 6.27 19.82
CA MET A 221 16.02 4.93 19.39
C MET A 221 15.84 3.91 20.52
N PRO A 222 16.67 3.91 21.60
CA PRO A 222 16.49 2.95 22.69
C PRO A 222 15.12 3.10 23.37
N GLU A 223 14.69 4.32 23.65
CA GLU A 223 13.39 4.57 24.27
C GLU A 223 12.23 4.28 23.33
N LEU A 224 12.35 4.69 22.05
CA LEU A 224 11.35 4.39 21.04
C LEU A 224 11.18 2.88 20.85
N LYS A 225 12.29 2.13 20.78
CA LYS A 225 12.26 0.67 20.68
C LYS A 225 11.60 0.03 21.91
N LYS A 226 11.93 0.51 23.12
CA LYS A 226 11.30 0.03 24.36
C LYS A 226 9.79 0.28 24.34
N GLN A 227 9.35 1.48 23.96
CA GLN A 227 7.92 1.79 23.85
C GLN A 227 7.22 0.91 22.81
N PHE A 228 7.87 0.65 21.67
CA PHE A 228 7.31 -0.20 20.62
C PHE A 228 7.14 -1.65 21.08
N LEU A 229 8.14 -2.19 21.76
CA LEU A 229 8.11 -3.57 22.29
C LEU A 229 7.09 -3.79 23.43
N ASN A 230 6.56 -2.72 24.03
CA ASN A 230 5.49 -2.84 25.02
C ASN A 230 4.15 -3.31 24.42
N PHE A 231 3.94 -3.10 23.12
CA PHE A 231 2.67 -3.45 22.45
C PHE A 231 2.86 -4.26 21.17
N ALA A 232 4.09 -4.52 20.74
CA ALA A 232 4.39 -5.24 19.50
C ALA A 232 5.33 -6.42 19.73
N ASP A 233 5.03 -7.55 19.13
CA ASP A 233 5.95 -8.68 18.98
C ASP A 233 6.52 -8.69 17.56
N ILE A 234 7.83 -8.70 17.43
CA ILE A 234 8.53 -8.62 16.14
C ILE A 234 9.23 -9.96 15.88
N LYS A 235 8.90 -10.57 14.75
CA LYS A 235 9.59 -11.76 14.25
C LYS A 235 10.31 -11.39 12.95
N MET A 236 11.63 -11.35 13.00
CA MET A 236 12.46 -11.10 11.82
C MET A 236 12.72 -12.42 11.08
N PRO A 237 12.77 -12.42 9.73
CA PRO A 237 13.04 -13.64 8.96
C PRO A 237 14.30 -14.38 9.42
N GLU A 238 15.36 -13.65 9.77
CA GLU A 238 16.63 -14.18 10.21
C GLU A 238 16.56 -14.91 11.56
N SER A 239 15.56 -14.58 12.39
CA SER A 239 15.31 -15.25 13.68
C SER A 239 14.40 -16.46 13.58
N LEU A 240 13.82 -16.67 12.40
CA LEU A 240 12.92 -17.77 12.11
C LEU A 240 13.65 -18.72 11.17
N ASP A 241 13.99 -19.91 11.64
CA ASP A 241 14.58 -20.96 10.79
C ASP A 241 13.49 -21.55 9.87
N LEU A 242 13.08 -20.76 8.87
CA LEU A 242 12.03 -21.12 7.94
C LEU A 242 12.61 -21.86 6.75
N PRO A 243 12.03 -23.02 6.35
CA PRO A 243 12.43 -23.73 5.15
C PRO A 243 11.95 -22.97 3.89
N VAL A 244 12.71 -21.97 3.49
CA VAL A 244 12.47 -21.17 2.28
C VAL A 244 13.62 -21.37 1.29
N PRO A 245 13.39 -21.23 -0.03
CA PRO A 245 14.45 -21.37 -1.02
C PRO A 245 15.46 -20.22 -0.95
N ASP A 246 16.69 -20.51 -1.38
CA ASP A 246 17.73 -19.50 -1.58
C ASP A 246 17.40 -18.62 -2.79
N LEU A 247 17.37 -17.31 -2.62
CA LEU A 247 17.11 -16.35 -3.69
C LEU A 247 18.39 -15.98 -4.42
N LYS A 248 18.44 -16.23 -5.72
CA LYS A 248 19.47 -15.74 -6.64
C LYS A 248 18.90 -14.57 -7.46
N SER A 249 19.40 -13.36 -7.25
CA SER A 249 18.93 -12.18 -7.98
C SER A 249 19.85 -11.85 -9.15
N GLU A 250 19.28 -11.70 -10.33
CA GLU A 250 19.96 -11.26 -11.54
C GLU A 250 19.36 -9.94 -12.04
N VAL A 251 20.20 -9.00 -12.46
CA VAL A 251 19.77 -7.73 -13.07
C VAL A 251 20.09 -7.79 -14.55
N VAL A 252 19.08 -8.02 -15.38
CA VAL A 252 19.19 -7.98 -16.83
C VAL A 252 19.15 -6.53 -17.32
N LYS A 253 20.27 -6.05 -17.89
CA LYS A 253 20.42 -4.69 -18.41
C LYS A 253 20.21 -4.68 -19.90
N VAL A 254 19.28 -3.85 -20.37
CA VAL A 254 19.05 -3.57 -21.81
C VAL A 254 19.48 -2.14 -22.13
N LYS A 255 20.03 -1.93 -23.32
CA LYS A 255 20.41 -0.61 -23.80
C LYS A 255 19.19 0.09 -24.40
N PRO A 256 18.98 1.39 -24.15
CA PRO A 256 17.92 2.15 -24.81
C PRO A 256 18.19 2.27 -26.31
N SER A 257 17.12 2.27 -27.11
CA SER A 257 17.18 2.58 -28.55
C SER A 257 17.49 4.08 -28.76
N GLU A 258 17.90 4.45 -29.96
CA GLU A 258 18.10 5.88 -30.29
C GLU A 258 16.78 6.65 -30.15
N LEU A 259 15.69 6.08 -30.61
CA LEU A 259 14.36 6.67 -30.46
C LEU A 259 13.97 6.88 -28.96
N GLN A 260 14.28 5.92 -28.09
CA GLN A 260 14.05 6.11 -26.67
C GLN A 260 14.87 7.26 -26.09
N LYS A 261 16.11 7.46 -26.57
CA LYS A 261 16.96 8.61 -26.14
C LYS A 261 16.35 9.94 -26.56
N GLU A 262 15.87 10.06 -27.79
CA GLU A 262 15.19 11.26 -28.28
C GLU A 262 13.94 11.59 -27.45
N ILE A 263 13.12 10.58 -27.13
CA ILE A 263 11.93 10.77 -26.30
C ILE A 263 12.34 11.21 -24.86
N ILE A 264 13.43 10.68 -24.32
CA ILE A 264 13.93 11.10 -22.99
C ILE A 264 14.37 12.58 -23.01
N GLU A 265 14.96 13.06 -24.10
CA GLU A 265 15.32 14.48 -24.25
C GLU A 265 14.06 15.36 -24.29
N ASP A 266 12.99 14.93 -24.99
CA ASP A 266 11.70 15.63 -24.95
C ASP A 266 11.10 15.64 -23.53
N LEU A 267 11.09 14.51 -22.83
CA LEU A 267 10.63 14.45 -21.44
C LEU A 267 11.41 15.39 -20.52
N SER A 268 12.73 15.53 -20.72
CA SER A 268 13.56 16.49 -20.00
C SER A 268 13.17 17.94 -20.32
N SER A 269 12.94 18.25 -21.60
CA SER A 269 12.46 19.57 -22.02
C SER A 269 11.10 19.92 -21.43
N ARG A 270 10.17 18.94 -21.35
CA ARG A 270 8.87 19.09 -20.68
C ARG A 270 9.04 19.35 -19.18
N ALA A 271 9.98 18.68 -18.51
CA ALA A 271 10.27 18.90 -17.10
C ALA A 271 10.77 20.32 -16.82
N ASP A 272 11.58 20.88 -17.72
CA ASP A 272 12.05 22.27 -17.60
C ASP A 272 10.91 23.29 -17.79
N LYS A 273 9.99 23.03 -18.70
CA LYS A 273 8.78 23.84 -18.87
C LYS A 273 7.88 23.81 -17.63
N VAL A 274 7.74 22.66 -16.97
CA VAL A 274 7.00 22.56 -15.69
C VAL A 274 7.68 23.38 -14.59
N LYS A 275 9.00 23.42 -14.54
CA LYS A 275 9.75 24.26 -13.59
C LYS A 275 9.52 25.76 -13.85
N SER A 276 9.41 26.16 -15.10
CA SER A 276 9.16 27.58 -15.49
C SER A 276 7.71 28.03 -15.27
N GLY A 277 6.81 27.15 -14.81
CA GLY A 277 5.49 27.53 -14.32
C GLY A 277 4.34 27.25 -15.30
N ILE A 278 4.45 26.22 -16.15
CA ILE A 278 3.33 25.76 -16.97
C ILE A 278 2.13 25.34 -16.08
N ASP A 279 0.90 25.50 -16.57
CA ASP A 279 -0.32 25.07 -15.85
C ASP A 279 -0.23 23.55 -15.54
N PRO A 280 -0.31 23.12 -14.26
CA PRO A 280 -0.26 21.71 -13.87
C PRO A 280 -1.32 20.81 -14.50
N ARG A 281 -2.39 21.39 -15.07
CA ARG A 281 -3.42 20.67 -15.81
C ARG A 281 -2.96 20.29 -17.21
N ILE A 282 -2.07 21.06 -17.80
CA ILE A 282 -1.48 20.77 -19.12
C ILE A 282 -0.40 19.72 -18.97
N ASP A 283 0.60 19.99 -18.12
CA ASP A 283 1.68 19.04 -17.83
C ASP A 283 2.19 19.20 -16.40
N ASN A 284 2.71 18.11 -15.82
CA ASN A 284 3.24 18.09 -14.47
C ASN A 284 4.26 16.95 -14.30
N MET A 285 5.09 17.04 -13.25
CA MET A 285 6.15 16.07 -12.99
C MET A 285 5.62 14.64 -12.81
N LEU A 286 4.41 14.44 -12.26
CA LEU A 286 3.83 13.09 -12.11
C LEU A 286 3.53 12.47 -13.46
N LYS A 287 2.96 13.23 -14.40
CA LYS A 287 2.68 12.80 -15.77
C LYS A 287 3.99 12.45 -16.49
N ILE A 288 4.98 13.34 -16.46
CA ILE A 288 6.29 13.13 -17.09
C ILE A 288 6.98 11.89 -16.53
N THR A 289 6.98 11.71 -15.21
CA THR A 289 7.57 10.51 -14.57
C THR A 289 6.83 9.24 -14.98
N ASN A 290 5.50 9.29 -15.11
CA ASN A 290 4.71 8.15 -15.56
C ASN A 290 5.00 7.82 -17.03
N ASP A 291 5.12 8.84 -17.88
CA ASP A 291 5.49 8.69 -19.30
C ASP A 291 6.90 8.06 -19.42
N GLY A 292 7.86 8.51 -18.64
CA GLY A 292 9.20 7.92 -18.55
C GLY A 292 9.20 6.46 -18.09
N ARG A 293 8.33 6.10 -17.13
CA ARG A 293 8.19 4.71 -16.69
C ARG A 293 7.57 3.82 -17.78
N LYS A 294 6.59 4.33 -18.53
CA LYS A 294 6.00 3.63 -19.67
C LYS A 294 7.05 3.38 -20.75
N LEU A 295 7.78 4.43 -21.13
CA LEU A 295 8.87 4.34 -22.10
C LEU A 295 9.95 3.35 -21.69
N ALA A 296 10.31 3.36 -20.39
CA ALA A 296 11.31 2.45 -19.84
C ALA A 296 10.84 0.98 -19.77
N LEU A 297 9.54 0.71 -19.75
CA LEU A 297 8.99 -0.64 -19.84
C LEU A 297 9.02 -1.13 -21.29
N ASP A 298 8.33 -0.42 -22.16
CA ASP A 298 8.27 -0.65 -23.60
C ASP A 298 7.79 0.64 -24.27
N GLN A 299 8.46 1.08 -25.33
CA GLN A 299 8.12 2.33 -26.02
C GLN A 299 6.70 2.33 -26.58
N ARG A 300 6.13 1.17 -26.93
CA ARG A 300 4.75 1.02 -27.39
C ARG A 300 3.70 1.25 -26.30
N VAL A 301 4.08 1.20 -25.03
CA VAL A 301 3.22 1.61 -23.89
C VAL A 301 3.14 3.13 -23.78
N PHE A 302 4.19 3.83 -24.23
CA PHE A 302 4.20 5.29 -24.32
C PHE A 302 3.42 5.76 -25.55
N ASP A 303 3.72 5.22 -26.72
CA ASP A 303 3.01 5.46 -27.98
C ASP A 303 2.87 4.15 -28.77
N PRO A 304 1.65 3.62 -28.95
CA PRO A 304 1.40 2.36 -29.65
C PRO A 304 1.85 2.34 -31.13
N MET A 305 2.10 3.50 -31.73
CA MET A 305 2.59 3.60 -33.11
C MET A 305 4.09 3.34 -33.25
N LEU A 306 4.82 3.29 -32.14
CA LEU A 306 6.25 3.02 -32.14
C LEU A 306 6.54 1.53 -32.42
N PRO A 307 7.69 1.20 -33.05
CA PRO A 307 8.03 -0.18 -33.37
C PRO A 307 8.34 -1.01 -32.11
N ASP A 308 8.30 -2.34 -32.27
CA ASP A 308 8.86 -3.27 -31.28
C ASP A 308 10.40 -3.23 -31.38
N GLU A 309 11.06 -3.07 -30.24
CA GLU A 309 12.51 -3.04 -30.16
C GLU A 309 13.05 -4.40 -29.75
N ASP A 310 13.95 -4.98 -30.55
CA ASP A 310 14.54 -6.30 -30.28
C ASP A 310 15.20 -6.35 -28.90
N ASN A 311 15.88 -5.28 -28.50
CA ASN A 311 16.54 -5.14 -27.20
C ASN A 311 15.62 -4.54 -26.10
N SER A 312 14.29 -4.73 -26.19
CA SER A 312 13.38 -4.26 -25.15
C SER A 312 13.45 -5.12 -23.88
N LYS A 313 13.02 -4.56 -22.76
CA LYS A 313 12.88 -5.33 -21.50
C LYS A 313 11.91 -6.50 -21.67
N VAL A 314 10.86 -6.31 -22.46
CA VAL A 314 9.86 -7.35 -22.72
C VAL A 314 10.50 -8.50 -23.50
N ASN A 315 11.29 -8.23 -24.54
CA ASN A 315 11.97 -9.27 -25.30
C ASN A 315 13.03 -10.00 -24.48
N ALA A 316 13.82 -9.28 -23.70
CA ALA A 316 14.80 -9.88 -22.78
C ALA A 316 14.11 -10.79 -21.72
N CYS A 317 12.93 -10.37 -21.22
CA CYS A 317 12.14 -11.19 -20.30
C CYS A 317 11.57 -12.44 -21.01
N VAL A 318 11.10 -12.33 -22.25
CA VAL A 318 10.66 -13.49 -23.05
C VAL A 318 11.77 -14.51 -23.18
N ASP A 319 12.97 -14.06 -23.56
CA ASP A 319 14.12 -14.96 -23.74
C ASP A 319 14.49 -15.67 -22.44
N LYS A 320 14.49 -14.95 -21.31
CA LYS A 320 14.78 -15.54 -20.01
C LYS A 320 13.70 -16.53 -19.55
N ILE A 321 12.42 -16.22 -19.80
CA ILE A 321 11.32 -17.14 -19.50
C ILE A 321 11.46 -18.43 -20.33
N VAL A 322 11.77 -18.32 -21.62
CA VAL A 322 11.93 -19.47 -22.51
C VAL A 322 13.13 -20.34 -22.11
N GLU A 323 14.25 -19.70 -21.73
CA GLU A 323 15.42 -20.39 -21.19
C GLU A 323 15.05 -21.27 -19.99
N ILE A 324 14.43 -20.66 -18.96
CA ILE A 324 14.05 -21.35 -17.74
C ILE A 324 12.95 -22.40 -18.01
N TYR A 325 11.99 -22.09 -18.91
CA TYR A 325 10.95 -23.04 -19.29
C TYR A 325 11.54 -24.33 -19.86
N ASN A 326 12.53 -24.22 -20.77
CA ASN A 326 13.20 -25.36 -21.38
C ASN A 326 14.04 -26.15 -20.36
N GLN A 327 14.73 -25.46 -19.47
CA GLN A 327 15.56 -26.11 -18.41
C GLN A 327 14.70 -26.87 -17.40
N THR A 328 13.43 -26.50 -17.23
CA THR A 328 12.54 -27.04 -16.20
C THR A 328 11.36 -27.82 -16.77
N MET A 329 11.47 -28.38 -17.97
CA MET A 329 10.37 -29.13 -18.60
C MET A 329 9.91 -30.32 -17.78
N ASP A 330 10.85 -31.08 -17.23
CA ASP A 330 10.55 -32.30 -16.47
C ASP A 330 9.90 -31.98 -15.10
N SER A 331 10.41 -30.96 -14.42
CA SER A 331 9.87 -30.54 -13.12
C SER A 331 8.57 -29.74 -13.23
N LYS A 332 8.19 -29.29 -14.44
CA LYS A 332 7.06 -28.39 -14.67
C LYS A 332 7.08 -27.17 -13.74
N SER A 333 8.25 -26.61 -13.48
CA SER A 333 8.40 -25.42 -12.64
C SER A 333 7.66 -24.22 -13.23
N THR A 334 7.18 -23.33 -12.37
CA THR A 334 6.37 -22.20 -12.76
C THR A 334 7.13 -20.88 -12.62
N GLN A 335 6.77 -19.90 -13.41
CA GLN A 335 7.40 -18.58 -13.42
C GLN A 335 6.34 -17.50 -13.21
N ILE A 336 6.67 -16.48 -12.41
CA ILE A 336 5.78 -15.41 -12.05
C ILE A 336 6.28 -14.12 -12.70
N VAL A 337 5.42 -13.43 -13.45
CA VAL A 337 5.77 -12.16 -14.09
C VAL A 337 4.92 -11.04 -13.52
N PHE A 338 5.58 -10.04 -12.95
CA PHE A 338 4.95 -8.84 -12.44
C PHE A 338 5.12 -7.65 -13.38
N SER A 339 4.01 -7.07 -13.80
CA SER A 339 3.95 -5.79 -14.49
C SER A 339 2.71 -5.02 -14.03
N ASP A 340 2.91 -3.87 -13.37
CA ASP A 340 1.83 -3.00 -12.89
C ASP A 340 1.42 -1.97 -13.94
N LEU A 341 2.32 -1.67 -14.88
CA LEU A 341 2.06 -0.85 -16.04
C LEU A 341 1.50 -1.70 -17.18
N SER A 342 0.66 -1.09 -18.03
CA SER A 342 0.13 -1.74 -19.23
C SER A 342 -0.61 -3.06 -18.97
N VAL A 343 -1.60 -3.00 -18.06
CA VAL A 343 -2.49 -4.12 -17.74
C VAL A 343 -3.39 -4.47 -18.93
N PRO A 344 -3.93 -5.71 -19.02
CA PRO A 344 -4.82 -6.11 -20.11
C PRO A 344 -5.98 -5.13 -20.33
N ASN A 345 -6.02 -4.56 -21.52
CA ASN A 345 -7.10 -3.72 -22.04
C ASN A 345 -7.47 -4.24 -23.44
N LYS A 346 -8.74 -4.18 -23.82
CA LYS A 346 -9.22 -4.73 -25.09
C LYS A 346 -8.88 -3.85 -26.30
N ASP A 347 -8.73 -2.55 -26.07
CA ASP A 347 -8.72 -1.54 -27.12
C ASP A 347 -7.33 -0.96 -27.42
N GLU A 348 -6.31 -1.29 -26.61
CA GLU A 348 -4.98 -0.70 -26.72
C GLU A 348 -3.87 -1.77 -26.60
N PHE A 349 -2.69 -1.45 -27.13
CA PHE A 349 -1.49 -2.25 -26.91
C PHE A 349 -1.25 -2.46 -25.42
N ASN A 350 -0.98 -3.69 -25.02
CA ASN A 350 -0.56 -3.99 -23.65
C ASN A 350 0.50 -5.08 -23.60
N VAL A 351 1.41 -4.90 -22.65
CA VAL A 351 2.59 -5.76 -22.46
C VAL A 351 2.20 -7.19 -22.08
N HIS A 352 1.10 -7.38 -21.36
CA HIS A 352 0.69 -8.72 -20.95
C HIS A 352 0.33 -9.60 -22.16
N HIS A 353 -0.44 -9.06 -23.12
CA HIS A 353 -0.78 -9.81 -24.34
C HIS A 353 0.43 -9.99 -25.24
N ASP A 354 1.24 -8.93 -25.46
CA ASP A 354 2.46 -9.00 -26.26
C ASP A 354 3.42 -10.07 -25.71
N LEU A 355 3.62 -10.10 -24.39
CA LEU A 355 4.44 -11.11 -23.72
C LEU A 355 3.90 -12.53 -24.00
N LYS A 356 2.59 -12.74 -23.88
CA LYS A 356 1.95 -14.04 -24.14
C LYS A 356 2.12 -14.47 -25.59
N GLU A 357 1.89 -13.57 -26.54
CA GLU A 357 2.06 -13.87 -27.97
C GLU A 357 3.50 -14.23 -28.32
N LYS A 358 4.47 -13.48 -27.78
CA LYS A 358 5.90 -13.76 -27.99
C LYS A 358 6.32 -15.10 -27.40
N LEU A 359 5.83 -15.44 -26.22
CA LEU A 359 6.07 -16.74 -25.60
C LEU A 359 5.49 -17.89 -26.43
N ILE A 360 4.28 -17.72 -26.97
CA ILE A 360 3.66 -18.71 -27.85
C ILE A 360 4.48 -18.86 -29.13
N LYS A 361 4.93 -17.76 -29.75
CA LYS A 361 5.81 -17.79 -30.93
C LYS A 361 7.13 -18.51 -30.68
N LYS A 362 7.62 -18.46 -29.44
CA LYS A 362 8.86 -19.14 -28.97
C LYS A 362 8.60 -20.60 -28.53
N GLY A 363 7.38 -21.12 -28.65
CA GLY A 363 7.07 -22.55 -28.46
C GLY A 363 6.33 -22.91 -27.16
N LEU A 364 5.99 -21.98 -26.30
CA LEU A 364 5.17 -22.27 -25.13
C LEU A 364 3.70 -22.48 -25.56
N LYS A 365 3.01 -23.42 -24.91
CA LYS A 365 1.60 -23.67 -25.20
C LYS A 365 0.72 -22.56 -24.58
N SER A 366 -0.26 -22.07 -25.33
CA SER A 366 -1.14 -21.00 -24.89
C SER A 366 -1.85 -21.31 -23.55
N GLN A 367 -2.18 -22.57 -23.29
CA GLN A 367 -2.83 -23.03 -22.07
C GLN A 367 -1.90 -23.02 -20.83
N GLU A 368 -0.58 -23.00 -21.04
CA GLU A 368 0.41 -22.94 -19.98
C GLU A 368 0.73 -21.50 -19.54
N ILE A 369 0.13 -20.49 -20.21
CA ILE A 369 0.30 -19.07 -19.92
C ILE A 369 -1.04 -18.48 -19.49
N ALA A 370 -1.10 -17.91 -18.29
CA ALA A 370 -2.34 -17.36 -17.75
C ALA A 370 -2.17 -15.93 -17.22
N PHE A 371 -3.25 -15.15 -17.29
CA PHE A 371 -3.35 -13.84 -16.65
C PHE A 371 -4.15 -13.94 -15.36
N ILE A 372 -3.68 -13.35 -14.29
CA ILE A 372 -4.48 -13.21 -13.05
C ILE A 372 -5.75 -12.40 -13.29
N HIS A 373 -5.76 -11.55 -14.30
CA HIS A 373 -6.87 -10.68 -14.64
C HIS A 373 -8.08 -11.44 -15.21
N ASP A 374 -7.88 -12.66 -15.72
CA ASP A 374 -8.95 -13.53 -16.22
C ASP A 374 -9.75 -14.17 -15.07
N ALA A 375 -9.19 -14.21 -13.86
CA ALA A 375 -9.85 -14.73 -12.67
C ALA A 375 -10.49 -13.59 -11.86
N ASN A 376 -11.79 -13.37 -12.02
CA ASN A 376 -12.49 -12.24 -11.40
C ASN A 376 -13.13 -12.57 -10.05
N THR A 377 -13.40 -13.86 -9.79
CA THR A 377 -13.99 -14.33 -8.53
C THR A 377 -12.95 -15.07 -7.68
N PRO A 378 -13.13 -15.14 -6.35
CA PRO A 378 -12.25 -15.93 -5.48
C PRO A 378 -12.15 -17.41 -5.90
N ALA A 379 -13.23 -18.00 -6.36
CA ALA A 379 -13.26 -19.39 -6.83
C ALA A 379 -12.46 -19.60 -8.11
N GLU A 380 -12.53 -18.65 -9.06
CA GLU A 380 -11.70 -18.67 -10.27
C GLU A 380 -10.21 -18.50 -9.96
N LYS A 381 -9.88 -17.59 -9.03
CA LYS A 381 -8.50 -17.41 -8.56
C LYS A 381 -7.95 -18.70 -7.95
N GLU A 382 -8.70 -19.35 -7.08
CA GLU A 382 -8.25 -20.61 -6.46
C GLU A 382 -8.03 -21.70 -7.51
N LYS A 383 -8.92 -21.83 -8.49
CA LYS A 383 -8.74 -22.76 -9.62
C LYS A 383 -7.49 -22.44 -10.44
N LEU A 384 -7.22 -21.14 -10.68
CA LEU A 384 -6.02 -20.71 -11.39
C LEU A 384 -4.75 -21.04 -10.59
N PHE A 385 -4.73 -20.73 -9.29
CA PHE A 385 -3.57 -21.04 -8.44
C PHE A 385 -3.34 -22.54 -8.28
N ALA A 386 -4.41 -23.35 -8.25
CA ALA A 386 -4.27 -24.81 -8.29
C ALA A 386 -3.55 -25.28 -9.56
N LYS A 387 -3.86 -24.71 -10.74
CA LYS A 387 -3.15 -25.02 -12.00
C LYS A 387 -1.70 -24.53 -12.00
N VAL A 388 -1.38 -23.43 -11.32
CA VAL A 388 -0.02 -22.95 -11.13
C VAL A 388 0.76 -23.94 -10.23
N ARG A 389 0.18 -24.36 -9.12
CA ARG A 389 0.79 -25.33 -8.20
C ARG A 389 1.02 -26.71 -8.85
N SER A 390 0.10 -27.16 -9.72
CA SER A 390 0.25 -28.43 -10.45
C SER A 390 1.28 -28.36 -11.60
N GLY A 391 1.67 -27.16 -12.03
CA GLY A 391 2.51 -26.95 -13.22
C GLY A 391 1.76 -27.05 -14.55
N ASP A 392 0.41 -27.05 -14.53
CA ASP A 392 -0.40 -26.95 -15.76
C ASP A 392 -0.32 -25.53 -16.33
N VAL A 393 -0.15 -24.52 -15.47
CA VAL A 393 0.21 -23.15 -15.86
C VAL A 393 1.67 -22.93 -15.49
N ARG A 394 2.51 -22.75 -16.50
CA ARG A 394 3.96 -22.58 -16.38
C ARG A 394 4.37 -21.12 -16.22
N VAL A 395 3.58 -20.19 -16.75
CA VAL A 395 3.82 -18.75 -16.65
C VAL A 395 2.54 -18.05 -16.22
N ILE A 396 2.59 -17.36 -15.08
CA ILE A 396 1.49 -16.51 -14.63
C ILE A 396 1.91 -15.04 -14.69
N ILE A 397 1.10 -14.20 -15.33
CA ILE A 397 1.37 -12.78 -15.54
C ILE A 397 0.32 -11.95 -14.81
N GLY A 398 0.76 -10.92 -14.07
CA GLY A 398 -0.18 -10.05 -13.39
C GLY A 398 0.44 -8.87 -12.67
N THR A 399 -0.40 -8.19 -11.86
CA THR A 399 -0.04 -6.99 -11.10
C THR A 399 0.24 -7.32 -9.64
N THR A 400 1.02 -6.45 -8.99
CA THR A 400 1.26 -6.52 -7.54
C THR A 400 -0.04 -6.54 -6.76
N GLN A 401 -1.01 -5.70 -7.14
CA GLN A 401 -2.30 -5.62 -6.45
C GLN A 401 -3.10 -6.93 -6.50
N LYS A 402 -3.08 -7.65 -7.63
CA LYS A 402 -3.87 -8.88 -7.80
C LYS A 402 -3.15 -10.14 -7.34
N MET A 403 -1.81 -10.17 -7.41
CA MET A 403 -0.98 -11.33 -7.06
C MET A 403 -0.14 -11.11 -5.80
N GLY A 404 0.04 -9.85 -5.36
CA GLY A 404 0.92 -9.50 -4.23
C GLY A 404 0.35 -9.83 -2.86
N THR A 405 -0.95 -10.10 -2.71
CA THR A 405 -1.59 -10.39 -1.42
C THR A 405 -2.49 -11.63 -1.49
N GLY A 406 -2.48 -12.44 -0.44
CA GLY A 406 -3.41 -13.55 -0.25
C GLY A 406 -3.33 -14.70 -1.26
N THR A 407 -2.20 -14.87 -1.96
CA THR A 407 -2.04 -15.90 -2.99
C THR A 407 -1.05 -16.98 -2.57
N ASN A 408 -1.41 -18.24 -2.77
CA ASN A 408 -0.56 -19.40 -2.56
C ASN A 408 -0.30 -20.08 -3.91
N MET A 409 0.87 -19.80 -4.50
CA MET A 409 1.29 -20.33 -5.80
C MET A 409 2.78 -20.68 -5.85
N GLN A 410 3.40 -20.76 -4.68
CA GLN A 410 4.85 -20.90 -4.54
C GLN A 410 5.39 -22.30 -4.83
N ASP A 411 4.58 -23.35 -4.74
CA ASP A 411 5.02 -24.75 -4.67
C ASP A 411 6.10 -25.08 -5.74
N ARG A 412 5.85 -24.74 -7.00
CA ARG A 412 6.75 -24.95 -8.13
C ARG A 412 7.36 -23.67 -8.70
N ALA A 413 7.21 -22.54 -8.00
CA ALA A 413 7.71 -21.25 -8.48
C ALA A 413 9.24 -21.23 -8.45
N ILE A 414 9.88 -21.23 -9.63
CA ILE A 414 11.33 -21.24 -9.80
C ILE A 414 11.91 -19.86 -10.09
N ALA A 415 11.14 -18.99 -10.75
CA ALA A 415 11.60 -17.67 -11.13
C ALA A 415 10.51 -16.61 -11.02
N LEU A 416 10.93 -15.37 -10.71
CA LEU A 416 10.07 -14.22 -10.62
C LEU A 416 10.69 -13.06 -11.40
N HIS A 417 9.94 -12.55 -12.38
CA HIS A 417 10.37 -11.49 -13.27
C HIS A 417 9.71 -10.17 -12.91
N HIS A 418 10.51 -9.16 -12.60
CA HIS A 418 10.07 -7.78 -12.40
C HIS A 418 10.24 -7.00 -13.70
N LEU A 419 9.19 -6.85 -14.49
CA LEU A 419 9.24 -6.05 -15.72
C LEU A 419 9.25 -4.56 -15.43
N ASP A 420 8.53 -4.14 -14.39
CA ASP A 420 8.53 -2.76 -13.92
C ASP A 420 8.99 -2.64 -12.47
N CYS A 421 9.48 -1.47 -12.11
CA CYS A 421 9.85 -1.13 -10.75
C CYS A 421 8.63 -0.58 -9.99
N PRO A 422 8.19 -1.19 -8.90
CA PRO A 422 7.12 -0.63 -8.08
C PRO A 422 7.59 0.65 -7.39
N TRP A 423 6.62 1.49 -6.98
CA TRP A 423 6.92 2.76 -6.31
C TRP A 423 7.47 2.56 -4.87
N ARG A 424 7.10 1.49 -4.22
CA ARG A 424 7.49 1.23 -2.83
C ARG A 424 8.40 0.01 -2.75
N PRO A 425 9.48 0.06 -1.98
CA PRO A 425 10.33 -1.11 -1.72
C PRO A 425 9.55 -2.30 -1.16
N ALA A 426 8.59 -2.04 -0.27
CA ALA A 426 7.72 -3.06 0.30
C ALA A 426 6.91 -3.86 -0.76
N ASP A 427 6.54 -3.23 -1.88
CA ASP A 427 5.85 -3.93 -2.96
C ASP A 427 6.77 -4.96 -3.64
N ARG A 428 8.08 -4.66 -3.72
CA ARG A 428 9.07 -5.63 -4.22
C ARG A 428 9.22 -6.81 -3.27
N GLU A 429 9.29 -6.55 -1.98
CA GLU A 429 9.36 -7.61 -0.95
C GLU A 429 8.08 -8.47 -0.97
N GLN A 430 6.92 -7.85 -1.11
CA GLN A 430 5.66 -8.56 -1.28
C GLN A 430 5.66 -9.48 -2.52
N ARG A 431 6.18 -8.99 -3.66
CA ARG A 431 6.33 -9.81 -4.88
C ARG A 431 7.25 -11.01 -4.61
N LEU A 432 8.42 -10.79 -4.01
CA LEU A 432 9.39 -11.85 -3.68
C LEU A 432 8.80 -12.88 -2.72
N GLY A 433 8.06 -12.44 -1.71
CA GLY A 433 7.36 -13.31 -0.77
C GLY A 433 6.27 -14.21 -1.39
N ARG A 434 6.01 -14.11 -2.70
CA ARG A 434 5.17 -15.07 -3.44
C ARG A 434 5.94 -16.30 -3.91
N MET A 435 7.25 -16.21 -3.95
CA MET A 435 8.15 -17.29 -4.39
C MET A 435 9.07 -17.75 -3.27
N VAL A 436 9.73 -16.82 -2.58
CA VAL A 436 10.59 -17.09 -1.42
C VAL A 436 9.71 -17.31 -0.20
N ARG A 437 9.15 -18.51 -0.09
CA ARG A 437 8.16 -18.85 0.93
C ARG A 437 8.22 -20.33 1.28
N GLN A 438 7.78 -20.66 2.50
CA GLN A 438 7.57 -22.04 2.92
C GLN A 438 6.62 -22.78 1.95
N GLY A 439 6.92 -24.05 1.68
CA GLY A 439 6.16 -24.87 0.75
C GLY A 439 6.62 -24.75 -0.70
N ASN A 440 7.65 -23.95 -1.01
CA ASN A 440 8.31 -24.01 -2.31
C ASN A 440 9.19 -25.27 -2.37
N GLU A 441 9.00 -26.07 -3.43
CA GLU A 441 9.71 -27.35 -3.64
C GLU A 441 11.16 -27.14 -4.14
N ASN A 442 11.50 -25.95 -4.63
CA ASN A 442 12.83 -25.65 -5.14
C ASN A 442 13.76 -25.23 -4.00
N LYS A 443 15.03 -25.64 -4.09
CA LYS A 443 16.09 -25.22 -3.15
C LYS A 443 16.60 -23.82 -3.47
N GLU A 444 16.68 -23.49 -4.75
CA GLU A 444 17.10 -22.19 -5.26
C GLU A 444 16.04 -21.63 -6.20
N VAL A 445 15.87 -20.29 -6.20
CA VAL A 445 14.92 -19.57 -7.04
C VAL A 445 15.55 -18.28 -7.57
N PHE A 446 15.04 -17.77 -8.70
CA PHE A 446 15.62 -16.68 -9.47
C PHE A 446 14.69 -15.47 -9.63
#